data_e15227c1d96a7263fd4fbdff2ae04785
#
_entry.id   e15227c1d96a7263fd4fbdff2ae04785
#
_cell.length_a   1.000
_cell.length_b   1.000
_cell.length_c   1.000
_cell.angle_alpha   90.00
_cell.angle_beta   90.00
_cell.angle_gamma   90.00
#
_symmetry.space_group_name_H-M   'P 1'
#
loop_
_entity.id
_entity.type
_entity.pdbx_description
1 polymer ?
#
loop_
_entity_poly.entity_id
_entity_poly.type
_entity_poly.pdbx_seq_one_letter_code
_entity_poly.pdbx_strand_id
1 'polypeptide(L)'
;MNQIHPSAEPSFAAVVGFDWGDKKHAWSLQPAGSDRRERGEIEHTPEAVESWVSMLSARFHGQPIAVALEQSRGALVFMLAKYAHLHLYPIHPRAAAQFRAALYPSGAKDDPVDGDLLLELVLLHRAHLRPLQPDTEQTRLVQHLVEARRKLVNEKTRQVQRLTDKLKLYFPQVLTWFEKVDSPLVGALLLRWPTL
;
A
#
# COMPACT_ATOMS: atom_id res chain seq x y z
N MET A 1 14.34 33.61 0.69
CA MET A 1 12.92 33.23 0.75
C MET A 1 12.47 32.92 -0.67
N ASN A 2 12.58 31.64 -1.07
CA ASN A 2 12.08 31.19 -2.38
C ASN A 2 10.58 30.98 -2.26
N GLN A 3 9.81 31.86 -2.88
CA GLN A 3 8.37 31.65 -3.09
C GLN A 3 8.23 30.51 -4.12
N ILE A 4 7.87 29.32 -3.65
CA ILE A 4 7.40 28.24 -4.51
C ILE A 4 6.03 28.71 -5.01
N HIS A 5 5.99 29.18 -6.28
CA HIS A 5 4.73 29.40 -6.97
C HIS A 5 3.98 28.05 -6.97
N PRO A 6 2.73 27.99 -6.52
CA PRO A 6 1.92 26.81 -6.72
C PRO A 6 1.76 26.63 -8.24
N SER A 7 2.39 25.62 -8.81
CA SER A 7 2.06 25.17 -10.16
C SER A 7 0.57 24.91 -10.19
N ALA A 8 -0.14 25.51 -11.14
CA ALA A 8 -1.59 25.33 -11.30
C ALA A 8 -1.88 23.82 -11.25
N GLU A 9 -2.72 23.41 -10.29
CA GLU A 9 -3.11 22.00 -10.17
C GLU A 9 -3.72 21.54 -11.49
N PRO A 10 -3.32 20.39 -12.01
CA PRO A 10 -3.86 19.90 -13.27
C PRO A 10 -5.39 19.73 -13.16
N SER A 11 -6.10 20.22 -14.16
CA SER A 11 -7.52 19.88 -14.31
C SER A 11 -7.61 18.43 -14.77
N PHE A 12 -8.32 17.59 -14.02
CA PHE A 12 -8.50 16.18 -14.37
C PHE A 12 -9.73 15.99 -15.25
N ALA A 13 -9.62 15.15 -16.27
CA ALA A 13 -10.74 14.74 -17.11
C ALA A 13 -11.69 13.76 -16.41
N ALA A 14 -11.19 13.03 -15.44
CA ALA A 14 -11.95 12.12 -14.58
C ALA A 14 -11.25 11.89 -13.25
N VAL A 15 -12.02 11.43 -12.27
CA VAL A 15 -11.52 10.91 -11.00
C VAL A 15 -11.92 9.45 -10.89
N VAL A 16 -11.01 8.60 -10.43
CA VAL A 16 -11.22 7.17 -10.22
C VAL A 16 -10.88 6.83 -8.77
N GLY A 17 -11.78 6.12 -8.10
CA GLY A 17 -11.49 5.38 -6.89
C GLY A 17 -11.20 3.94 -7.24
N PHE A 18 -10.06 3.41 -6.82
CA PHE A 18 -9.60 2.09 -7.19
C PHE A 18 -9.32 1.27 -5.92
N ASP A 19 -10.17 0.29 -5.65
CA ASP A 19 -10.04 -0.63 -4.54
C ASP A 19 -9.31 -1.90 -4.98
N TRP A 20 -8.26 -2.24 -4.23
CA TRP A 20 -7.41 -3.39 -4.53
C TRP A 20 -7.96 -4.67 -3.93
N GLY A 21 -8.07 -5.71 -4.74
CA GLY A 21 -8.38 -7.06 -4.31
C GLY A 21 -7.37 -8.09 -4.85
N ASP A 22 -7.27 -9.23 -4.18
CA ASP A 22 -6.31 -10.29 -4.55
C ASP A 22 -6.53 -10.88 -5.95
N LYS A 23 -7.78 -11.00 -6.38
CA LYS A 23 -8.15 -11.61 -7.67
C LYS A 23 -8.72 -10.60 -8.64
N LYS A 24 -9.45 -9.64 -8.13
CA LYS A 24 -10.10 -8.58 -8.89
C LYS A 24 -9.98 -7.27 -8.16
N HIS A 25 -9.97 -6.20 -8.92
CA HIS A 25 -9.99 -4.82 -8.42
C HIS A 25 -11.32 -4.19 -8.78
N ALA A 26 -11.96 -3.57 -7.80
CA ALA A 26 -13.15 -2.74 -8.05
C ALA A 26 -12.73 -1.31 -8.33
N TRP A 27 -13.45 -0.64 -9.23
CA TRP A 27 -13.22 0.76 -9.52
C TRP A 27 -14.53 1.52 -9.67
N SER A 28 -14.49 2.79 -9.26
CA SER A 28 -15.53 3.78 -9.49
C SER A 28 -14.93 4.96 -10.22
N LEU A 29 -15.58 5.44 -11.26
CA LEU A 29 -15.12 6.53 -12.12
C LEU A 29 -16.19 7.62 -12.23
N GLN A 30 -15.79 8.87 -12.10
CA GLN A 30 -16.62 10.04 -12.33
C GLN A 30 -15.92 10.98 -13.32
N PRO A 31 -16.49 11.23 -14.51
CA PRO A 31 -15.98 12.20 -15.46
C PRO A 31 -16.10 13.63 -14.90
N ALA A 32 -15.18 14.52 -15.30
CA ALA A 32 -15.26 15.92 -14.96
C ALA A 32 -16.57 16.56 -15.51
N GLY A 33 -17.17 17.42 -14.69
CA GLY A 33 -18.41 18.08 -15.06
C GLY A 33 -19.66 17.19 -15.09
N SER A 34 -19.58 15.98 -14.55
CA SER A 34 -20.70 15.04 -14.46
C SER A 34 -20.78 14.47 -13.04
N ASP A 35 -22.02 14.35 -12.54
CA ASP A 35 -22.29 13.67 -11.26
C ASP A 35 -22.51 12.15 -11.43
N ARG A 36 -22.48 11.67 -12.68
CA ARG A 36 -22.69 10.26 -12.99
C ARG A 36 -21.46 9.46 -12.64
N ARG A 37 -21.64 8.41 -11.82
CA ARG A 37 -20.60 7.44 -11.48
C ARG A 37 -20.77 6.16 -12.28
N GLU A 38 -19.67 5.65 -12.76
CA GLU A 38 -19.54 4.36 -13.42
C GLU A 38 -18.71 3.44 -12.53
N ARG A 39 -19.07 2.16 -12.48
CA ARG A 39 -18.40 1.18 -11.65
C ARG A 39 -18.09 -0.05 -12.48
N GLY A 40 -17.05 -0.75 -12.09
CA GLY A 40 -16.67 -2.00 -12.71
C GLY A 40 -15.61 -2.73 -11.94
N GLU A 41 -15.23 -3.88 -12.47
CA GLU A 41 -14.16 -4.71 -11.95
C GLU A 41 -13.16 -5.01 -13.05
N ILE A 42 -11.90 -5.21 -12.68
CA ILE A 42 -10.85 -5.75 -13.53
C ILE A 42 -10.12 -6.87 -12.81
N GLU A 43 -9.63 -7.86 -13.53
CA GLU A 43 -8.83 -8.94 -12.96
C GLU A 43 -7.44 -8.45 -12.55
N HIS A 44 -6.87 -9.08 -11.50
CA HIS A 44 -5.51 -8.79 -11.05
C HIS A 44 -4.47 -9.41 -11.98
N THR A 45 -4.48 -9.03 -13.26
CA THR A 45 -3.48 -9.42 -14.25
C THR A 45 -2.90 -8.20 -14.94
N PRO A 46 -1.61 -8.21 -15.31
CA PRO A 46 -1.00 -7.10 -16.04
C PRO A 46 -1.79 -6.71 -17.29
N GLU A 47 -2.28 -7.67 -18.05
CA GLU A 47 -3.01 -7.48 -19.29
C GLU A 47 -4.36 -6.78 -19.06
N ALA A 48 -5.09 -7.17 -18.02
CA ALA A 48 -6.36 -6.55 -17.66
C ALA A 48 -6.16 -5.09 -17.21
N VAL A 49 -5.14 -4.83 -16.40
CA VAL A 49 -4.78 -3.45 -15.97
C VAL A 49 -4.36 -2.61 -17.18
N GLU A 50 -3.52 -3.13 -18.08
CA GLU A 50 -3.07 -2.42 -19.27
C GLU A 50 -4.25 -2.11 -20.22
N SER A 51 -5.13 -3.07 -20.44
CA SER A 51 -6.35 -2.90 -21.24
C SER A 51 -7.25 -1.81 -20.64
N TRP A 52 -7.45 -1.82 -19.32
CA TRP A 52 -8.24 -0.82 -18.61
C TRP A 52 -7.63 0.59 -18.73
N VAL A 53 -6.32 0.73 -18.55
CA VAL A 53 -5.62 2.01 -18.71
C VAL A 53 -5.70 2.51 -20.16
N SER A 54 -5.57 1.61 -21.12
CA SER A 54 -5.69 1.94 -22.56
C SER A 54 -7.10 2.43 -22.90
N MET A 55 -8.13 1.80 -22.35
CA MET A 55 -9.52 2.22 -22.50
C MET A 55 -9.74 3.62 -21.89
N LEU A 56 -9.20 3.91 -20.71
CA LEU A 56 -9.27 5.25 -20.10
C LEU A 56 -8.53 6.28 -20.94
N SER A 57 -7.33 5.97 -21.42
CA SER A 57 -6.54 6.85 -22.27
C SER A 57 -7.27 7.20 -23.57
N ALA A 58 -7.86 6.22 -24.23
CA ALA A 58 -8.67 6.43 -25.45
C ALA A 58 -9.90 7.29 -25.17
N ARG A 59 -10.63 6.98 -24.10
CA ARG A 59 -11.87 7.69 -23.72
C ARG A 59 -11.62 9.15 -23.37
N PHE A 60 -10.57 9.46 -22.65
CA PHE A 60 -10.24 10.82 -22.19
C PHE A 60 -9.13 11.48 -23.00
N HIS A 61 -8.81 10.92 -24.18
CA HIS A 61 -7.80 11.47 -25.12
C HIS A 61 -6.43 11.73 -24.47
N GLY A 62 -6.00 10.86 -23.56
CA GLY A 62 -4.74 10.99 -22.83
C GLY A 62 -4.69 12.15 -21.83
N GLN A 63 -5.82 12.79 -21.54
CA GLN A 63 -5.88 13.85 -20.54
C GLN A 63 -5.63 13.30 -19.12
N PRO A 64 -5.15 14.17 -18.20
CA PRO A 64 -4.86 13.75 -16.83
C PRO A 64 -6.10 13.17 -16.12
N ILE A 65 -5.89 12.05 -15.42
CA ILE A 65 -6.90 11.37 -14.61
C ILE A 65 -6.34 11.21 -13.18
N ALA A 66 -7.13 11.57 -12.17
CA ALA A 66 -6.80 11.34 -10.79
C ALA A 66 -7.25 9.94 -10.37
N VAL A 67 -6.36 9.15 -9.76
CA VAL A 67 -6.67 7.79 -9.30
C VAL A 67 -6.39 7.69 -7.81
N ALA A 68 -7.44 7.54 -7.00
CA ALA A 68 -7.35 7.28 -5.57
C ALA A 68 -7.17 5.78 -5.32
N LEU A 69 -6.27 5.38 -4.44
CA LEU A 69 -6.03 3.99 -4.05
C LEU A 69 -5.51 3.91 -2.61
N GLU A 70 -5.84 2.83 -1.89
CA GLU A 70 -5.38 2.65 -0.50
C GLU A 70 -3.89 2.30 -0.39
N GLN A 71 -3.27 1.90 -1.48
CA GLN A 71 -1.88 1.48 -1.50
C GLN A 71 -0.97 2.59 -2.02
N SER A 72 0.17 2.77 -1.36
CA SER A 72 1.26 3.64 -1.83
C SER A 72 2.40 2.84 -2.49
N ARG A 73 2.34 1.52 -2.49
CA ARG A 73 3.37 0.59 -2.98
C ARG A 73 2.73 -0.70 -3.48
N GLY A 74 3.48 -1.46 -4.25
CA GLY A 74 3.05 -2.76 -4.75
C GLY A 74 2.99 -2.83 -6.27
N ALA A 75 2.72 -4.03 -6.79
CA ALA A 75 2.73 -4.29 -8.23
C ALA A 75 1.75 -3.40 -9.00
N LEU A 76 0.53 -3.25 -8.49
CA LEU A 76 -0.50 -2.40 -9.10
C LEU A 76 -0.07 -0.93 -9.18
N VAL A 77 0.40 -0.36 -8.05
CA VAL A 77 0.89 1.03 -8.01
C VAL A 77 2.01 1.23 -9.02
N PHE A 78 2.92 0.25 -9.10
CA PHE A 78 4.01 0.26 -10.06
C PHE A 78 3.53 0.19 -11.51
N MET A 79 2.54 -0.65 -11.81
CA MET A 79 1.95 -0.74 -13.15
C MET A 79 1.27 0.57 -13.55
N LEU A 80 0.47 1.15 -12.67
CA LEU A 80 -0.25 2.40 -12.94
C LEU A 80 0.68 3.62 -13.04
N ALA A 81 1.75 3.67 -12.23
CA ALA A 81 2.71 4.78 -12.23
C ALA A 81 3.54 4.90 -13.52
N LYS A 82 3.50 3.90 -14.43
CA LYS A 82 4.15 3.98 -15.74
C LYS A 82 3.46 4.97 -16.68
N TYR A 83 2.19 5.28 -16.45
CA TYR A 83 1.37 6.07 -17.35
C TYR A 83 1.31 7.53 -16.88
N ALA A 84 1.92 8.43 -17.63
CA ALA A 84 2.07 9.84 -17.26
C ALA A 84 0.74 10.59 -17.08
N HIS A 85 -0.35 10.12 -17.73
CA HIS A 85 -1.67 10.71 -17.60
C HIS A 85 -2.42 10.26 -16.33
N LEU A 86 -1.93 9.26 -15.60
CA LEU A 86 -2.50 8.82 -14.34
C LEU A 86 -1.79 9.49 -13.16
N HIS A 87 -2.50 10.29 -12.40
CA HIS A 87 -2.03 10.92 -11.18
C HIS A 87 -2.54 10.13 -9.98
N LEU A 88 -1.66 9.35 -9.37
CA LEU A 88 -2.01 8.45 -8.27
C LEU A 88 -2.04 9.20 -6.94
N TYR A 89 -3.12 9.06 -6.21
CA TYR A 89 -3.32 9.62 -4.87
C TYR A 89 -3.46 8.48 -3.86
N PRO A 90 -2.36 8.09 -3.19
CA PRO A 90 -2.44 7.07 -2.15
C PRO A 90 -3.17 7.61 -0.92
N ILE A 91 -4.23 6.93 -0.53
CA ILE A 91 -5.01 7.22 0.66
C ILE A 91 -4.55 6.31 1.79
N HIS A 92 -4.23 6.90 2.94
CA HIS A 92 -3.83 6.11 4.09
C HIS A 92 -5.04 5.31 4.62
N PRO A 93 -4.92 3.99 4.92
CA PRO A 93 -6.04 3.15 5.35
C PRO A 93 -6.81 3.70 6.55
N ARG A 94 -6.12 4.36 7.50
CA ARG A 94 -6.80 5.03 8.62
C ARG A 94 -7.68 6.20 8.19
N ALA A 95 -7.24 6.96 7.19
CA ALA A 95 -8.03 8.08 6.67
C ALA A 95 -9.27 7.55 5.95
N ALA A 96 -9.13 6.52 5.11
CA ALA A 96 -10.25 5.86 4.46
C ALA A 96 -11.25 5.29 5.48
N ALA A 97 -10.76 4.61 6.53
CA ALA A 97 -11.60 4.07 7.60
C ALA A 97 -12.36 5.16 8.38
N GLN A 98 -11.70 6.27 8.71
CA GLN A 98 -12.35 7.40 9.40
C GLN A 98 -13.41 8.07 8.52
N PHE A 99 -13.10 8.27 7.25
CA PHE A 99 -14.04 8.86 6.30
C PHE A 99 -15.24 7.93 6.07
N ARG A 100 -15.01 6.62 5.97
CA ARG A 100 -16.08 5.61 5.92
C ARG A 100 -16.97 5.68 7.15
N ALA A 101 -16.40 5.69 8.35
CA ALA A 101 -17.17 5.75 9.59
C ALA A 101 -18.03 7.02 9.70
N ALA A 102 -17.58 8.14 9.12
CA ALA A 102 -18.32 9.38 9.08
C ALA A 102 -19.51 9.36 8.11
N LEU A 103 -19.34 8.71 6.93
CA LEU A 103 -20.37 8.70 5.88
C LEU A 103 -21.27 7.46 5.93
N TYR A 104 -20.73 6.31 6.36
CA TYR A 104 -21.40 5.02 6.35
C TYR A 104 -21.36 4.36 7.74
N PRO A 105 -22.08 4.87 8.74
CA PRO A 105 -22.03 4.39 10.12
C PRO A 105 -22.53 2.94 10.30
N SER A 106 -23.23 2.36 9.32
CA SER A 106 -23.73 0.98 9.35
C SER A 106 -22.62 -0.08 9.34
N GLY A 107 -21.38 0.27 8.97
CA GLY A 107 -20.26 -0.65 8.93
C GLY A 107 -20.35 -1.76 7.87
N ALA A 108 -21.36 -1.76 7.01
CA ALA A 108 -21.48 -2.71 5.92
C ALA A 108 -20.30 -2.53 4.95
N LYS A 109 -19.51 -3.58 4.78
CA LYS A 109 -18.41 -3.59 3.83
C LYS A 109 -18.93 -4.10 2.49
N ASP A 110 -18.98 -3.20 1.50
CA ASP A 110 -19.32 -3.50 0.12
C ASP A 110 -18.21 -2.94 -0.78
N ASP A 111 -17.60 -3.78 -1.61
CA ASP A 111 -16.48 -3.40 -2.48
C ASP A 111 -16.80 -2.21 -3.42
N PRO A 112 -18.01 -2.10 -4.03
CA PRO A 112 -18.40 -0.92 -4.79
C PRO A 112 -18.41 0.36 -3.94
N VAL A 113 -18.77 0.27 -2.65
CA VAL A 113 -18.77 1.40 -1.72
C VAL A 113 -17.33 1.86 -1.43
N ASP A 114 -16.36 0.94 -1.37
CA ASP A 114 -14.97 1.26 -1.12
C ASP A 114 -14.37 2.08 -2.28
N GLY A 115 -14.62 1.70 -3.51
CA GLY A 115 -14.23 2.49 -4.68
C GLY A 115 -14.88 3.89 -4.71
N ASP A 116 -16.16 4.00 -4.38
CA ASP A 116 -16.86 5.29 -4.31
C ASP A 116 -16.29 6.19 -3.20
N LEU A 117 -15.96 5.61 -2.06
CA LEU A 117 -15.37 6.31 -0.93
C LEU A 117 -14.00 6.92 -1.29
N LEU A 118 -13.15 6.13 -1.94
CA LEU A 118 -11.85 6.60 -2.40
C LEU A 118 -11.98 7.72 -3.44
N LEU A 119 -12.93 7.58 -4.35
CA LEU A 119 -13.27 8.60 -5.35
C LEU A 119 -13.71 9.90 -4.67
N GLU A 120 -14.61 9.84 -3.68
CA GLU A 120 -15.09 11.01 -2.94
C GLU A 120 -13.98 11.72 -2.18
N LEU A 121 -13.07 10.96 -1.57
CA LEU A 121 -11.91 11.54 -0.88
C LEU A 121 -11.06 12.41 -1.80
N VAL A 122 -10.85 12.00 -3.04
CA VAL A 122 -10.11 12.83 -4.01
C VAL A 122 -10.96 13.97 -4.51
N LEU A 123 -12.24 13.77 -4.80
CA LEU A 123 -13.11 14.86 -5.25
C LEU A 123 -13.21 16.00 -4.24
N LEU A 124 -13.36 15.67 -2.94
CA LEU A 124 -13.64 16.66 -1.91
C LEU A 124 -12.38 17.19 -1.21
N HIS A 125 -11.34 16.37 -1.12
CA HIS A 125 -10.18 16.65 -0.26
C HIS A 125 -8.83 16.63 -1.01
N ARG A 126 -8.83 16.71 -2.34
CA ARG A 126 -7.61 16.66 -3.17
C ARG A 126 -6.54 17.65 -2.72
N ALA A 127 -6.91 18.86 -2.32
CA ALA A 127 -5.97 19.88 -1.86
C ALA A 127 -5.13 19.44 -0.63
N HIS A 128 -5.60 18.46 0.12
CA HIS A 128 -4.90 17.87 1.27
C HIS A 128 -4.14 16.58 0.94
N LEU A 129 -4.31 16.06 -0.27
CA LEU A 129 -3.67 14.84 -0.73
C LEU A 129 -2.42 15.18 -1.55
N ARG A 130 -1.42 14.32 -1.46
CA ARG A 130 -0.21 14.47 -2.26
C ARG A 130 -0.20 13.38 -3.34
N PRO A 131 -0.05 13.77 -4.61
CA PRO A 131 0.10 12.79 -5.67
C PRO A 131 1.39 11.99 -5.46
N LEU A 132 1.33 10.70 -5.77
CA LEU A 132 2.49 9.83 -5.72
C LEU A 132 3.48 10.29 -6.80
N GLN A 133 4.70 10.56 -6.37
CA GLN A 133 5.81 10.79 -7.31
C GLN A 133 6.41 9.44 -7.69
N PRO A 134 6.58 9.16 -8.98
CA PRO A 134 7.20 7.91 -9.42
C PRO A 134 8.62 7.78 -8.83
N ASP A 135 8.86 6.70 -8.12
CA ASP A 135 10.20 6.37 -7.63
C ASP A 135 11.12 5.99 -8.78
N THR A 136 12.39 6.37 -8.67
CA THR A 136 13.42 5.87 -9.60
C THR A 136 13.63 4.36 -9.37
N GLU A 137 14.17 3.66 -10.37
CA GLU A 137 14.49 2.24 -10.24
C GLU A 137 15.43 1.97 -9.06
N GLN A 138 16.42 2.83 -8.86
CA GLN A 138 17.36 2.76 -7.74
C GLN A 138 16.65 2.95 -6.39
N THR A 139 15.76 3.92 -6.27
CA THR A 139 14.98 4.14 -5.05
C THR A 139 14.13 2.91 -4.72
N ARG A 140 13.50 2.29 -5.72
CA ARG A 140 12.72 1.06 -5.56
C ARG A 140 13.56 -0.11 -5.09
N LEU A 141 14.75 -0.29 -5.67
CA LEU A 141 15.69 -1.34 -5.24
C LEU A 141 16.07 -1.15 -3.77
N VAL A 142 16.43 0.07 -3.36
CA VAL A 142 16.75 0.38 -1.96
C VAL A 142 15.56 0.10 -1.04
N GLN A 143 14.36 0.52 -1.40
CA GLN A 143 13.14 0.24 -0.63
C GLN A 143 12.91 -1.27 -0.47
N HIS A 144 13.10 -2.04 -1.55
CA HIS A 144 12.95 -3.49 -1.52
C HIS A 144 13.98 -4.16 -0.58
N LEU A 145 15.24 -3.73 -0.64
CA LEU A 145 16.30 -4.24 0.24
C LEU A 145 16.04 -3.89 1.71
N VAL A 146 15.59 -2.66 2.00
CA VAL A 146 15.22 -2.23 3.36
C VAL A 146 14.07 -3.06 3.90
N GLU A 147 13.06 -3.32 3.08
CA GLU A 147 11.90 -4.13 3.48
C GLU A 147 12.29 -5.60 3.71
N ALA A 148 13.11 -6.17 2.83
CA ALA A 148 13.65 -7.53 3.00
C ALA A 148 14.45 -7.64 4.30
N ARG A 149 15.35 -6.68 4.57
CA ARG A 149 16.08 -6.60 5.84
C ARG A 149 15.15 -6.54 7.05
N ARG A 150 14.11 -5.69 7.00
CA ARG A 150 13.14 -5.56 8.09
C ARG A 150 12.44 -6.89 8.38
N LYS A 151 12.02 -7.62 7.35
CA LYS A 151 11.41 -8.96 7.49
C LYS A 151 12.36 -9.94 8.17
N LEU A 152 13.63 -9.99 7.75
CA LEU A 152 14.65 -10.87 8.34
C LEU A 152 14.93 -10.52 9.81
N VAL A 153 15.01 -9.23 10.16
CA VAL A 153 15.19 -8.78 11.55
C VAL A 153 14.01 -9.19 12.42
N ASN A 154 12.79 -9.00 11.93
CA ASN A 154 11.57 -9.40 12.64
C ASN A 154 11.48 -10.91 12.82
N GLU A 155 11.88 -11.68 11.81
CA GLU A 155 11.93 -13.15 11.91
C GLU A 155 12.98 -13.60 12.93
N LYS A 156 14.18 -13.05 12.87
CA LYS A 156 15.21 -13.29 13.88
C LYS A 156 14.68 -13.03 15.30
N THR A 157 14.05 -11.90 15.53
CA THR A 157 13.47 -11.53 16.84
C THR A 157 12.44 -12.57 17.30
N ARG A 158 11.54 -12.99 16.41
CA ARG A 158 10.56 -14.05 16.72
C ARG A 158 11.22 -15.37 17.10
N GLN A 159 12.28 -15.79 16.39
CA GLN A 159 12.99 -17.03 16.70
C GLN A 159 13.72 -16.94 18.05
N VAL A 160 14.34 -15.80 18.35
CA VAL A 160 14.99 -15.57 19.65
C VAL A 160 13.97 -15.62 20.79
N GLN A 161 12.80 -15.00 20.62
CA GLN A 161 11.72 -15.08 21.63
C GLN A 161 11.26 -16.51 21.84
N ARG A 162 11.00 -17.26 20.75
CA ARG A 162 10.63 -18.69 20.85
C ARG A 162 11.69 -19.54 21.55
N LEU A 163 12.96 -19.32 21.24
CA LEU A 163 14.08 -20.01 21.91
C LEU A 163 14.11 -19.65 23.41
N THR A 164 14.00 -18.38 23.75
CA THR A 164 13.97 -17.91 25.13
C THR A 164 12.81 -18.55 25.91
N ASP A 165 11.61 -18.60 25.33
CA ASP A 165 10.44 -19.22 25.98
C ASP A 165 10.63 -20.72 26.18
N LYS A 166 11.25 -21.41 25.24
CA LYS A 166 11.60 -22.83 25.42
C LYS A 166 12.64 -23.02 26.51
N LEU A 167 13.72 -22.22 26.52
CA LEU A 167 14.77 -22.30 27.54
C LEU A 167 14.20 -22.06 28.96
N LYS A 168 13.27 -21.16 29.13
CA LYS A 168 12.57 -20.94 30.41
C LYS A 168 11.92 -22.22 30.94
N LEU A 169 11.46 -23.12 30.07
CA LEU A 169 10.74 -24.33 30.44
C LEU A 169 11.66 -25.48 30.83
N TYR A 170 12.82 -25.62 30.19
CA TYR A 170 13.65 -26.82 30.39
C TYR A 170 15.11 -26.56 30.70
N PHE A 171 15.67 -25.36 30.40
CA PHE A 171 17.06 -25.01 30.67
C PHE A 171 17.23 -23.52 31.02
N PRO A 172 16.58 -23.04 32.09
CA PRO A 172 16.55 -21.61 32.42
C PRO A 172 17.94 -21.05 32.82
N GLN A 173 18.87 -21.89 33.23
CA GLN A 173 20.22 -21.48 33.63
C GLN A 173 20.99 -20.80 32.49
N VAL A 174 20.77 -21.23 31.26
CA VAL A 174 21.39 -20.59 30.07
C VAL A 174 21.04 -19.09 30.01
N LEU A 175 19.84 -18.72 30.40
CA LEU A 175 19.40 -17.32 30.41
C LEU A 175 20.09 -16.47 31.47
N THR A 176 20.62 -17.08 32.51
CA THR A 176 21.42 -16.39 33.55
C THR A 176 22.90 -16.31 33.20
N TRP A 177 23.42 -17.29 32.42
CA TRP A 177 24.82 -17.33 32.04
C TRP A 177 25.15 -16.40 30.87
N PHE A 178 24.18 -16.12 30.01
CA PHE A 178 24.38 -15.35 28.79
C PHE A 178 23.37 -14.20 28.65
N GLU A 179 23.91 -13.02 28.49
CA GLU A 179 23.09 -11.81 28.26
C GLU A 179 22.38 -11.85 26.89
N LYS A 180 23.05 -12.46 25.86
CA LYS A 180 22.54 -12.56 24.49
C LYS A 180 22.35 -14.01 24.10
N VAL A 181 21.08 -14.45 24.07
CA VAL A 181 20.68 -15.82 23.70
C VAL A 181 20.94 -16.12 22.22
N ASP A 182 20.95 -15.11 21.36
CA ASP A 182 21.17 -15.22 19.93
C ASP A 182 22.65 -15.18 19.51
N SER A 183 23.57 -15.40 20.45
CA SER A 183 25.01 -15.45 20.16
C SER A 183 25.41 -16.81 19.56
N PRO A 184 26.45 -16.86 18.69
CA PRO A 184 26.98 -18.11 18.16
C PRO A 184 27.44 -19.06 19.26
N LEU A 185 27.94 -18.52 20.37
CA LEU A 185 28.41 -19.29 21.52
C LEU A 185 27.25 -20.06 22.18
N VAL A 186 26.13 -19.39 22.43
CA VAL A 186 24.91 -20.05 22.96
C VAL A 186 24.41 -21.11 22.01
N GLY A 187 24.37 -20.81 20.70
CA GLY A 187 24.00 -21.77 19.68
C GLY A 187 24.89 -23.05 19.73
N ALA A 188 26.19 -22.88 19.79
CA ALA A 188 27.14 -24.01 19.89
C ALA A 188 26.97 -24.82 21.20
N LEU A 189 26.73 -24.11 22.32
CA LEU A 189 26.47 -24.73 23.61
C LEU A 189 25.21 -25.59 23.58
N LEU A 190 24.10 -25.05 23.09
CA LEU A 190 22.82 -25.75 23.02
C LEU A 190 22.82 -26.93 22.03
N LEU A 191 23.61 -26.84 20.96
CA LEU A 191 23.79 -27.98 20.04
C LEU A 191 24.54 -29.14 20.69
N ARG A 192 25.47 -28.84 21.58
CA ARG A 192 26.29 -29.87 22.26
C ARG A 192 25.61 -30.37 23.55
N TRP A 193 24.97 -29.51 24.28
CA TRP A 193 24.26 -29.80 25.54
C TRP A 193 22.86 -29.19 25.50
N PRO A 194 21.92 -29.90 24.87
CA PRO A 194 20.54 -29.36 24.71
C PRO A 194 19.75 -29.34 26.02
N THR A 195 20.19 -30.07 27.02
CA THR A 195 19.59 -30.12 28.38
C THR A 195 20.69 -30.16 29.43
N LEU A 196 20.33 -29.85 30.70
CA LEU A 196 21.16 -30.13 31.86
C LEU A 196 21.36 -31.61 32.06
#